data_77f3b0ea8726afc0d65b08203b4d32ff
#
_entry.id   77f3b0ea8726afc0d65b08203b4d32ff
#
_cell.length_a   1.000
_cell.length_b   1.000
_cell.length_c   1.000
_cell.angle_alpha   90.00
_cell.angle_beta   90.00
_cell.angle_gamma   90.00
#
_symmetry.space_group_name_H-M   'P 1'
#
loop_
_entity.id
_entity.type
_entity.pdbx_description
1 polymer ?
#
loop_
_entity_poly.entity_id
_entity_poly.type
_entity_poly.pdbx_seq_one_letter_code
_entity_poly.pdbx_strand_id
1 'polypeptide(L)'
;MEFGIITPCDPRLSPISSSTDIVLAYAHSLGMAADTRTRWDFSPEHPLRDARGYDLGRARPSHSVNPNAPGLANLILPNGGRFYVDHAHPEFSTPEVTDPLEVVLWDKAGERIAYNATQALAALPNSYPVVLYKNNVDGKGASYGCHENYLVQRSLDFETLAQHLIPFFVTRCIYTGAGRVGIGTASQIPGFQISQRADYIETDISLETTLNRGIINTRDEPHADEQKWRRLHVIVGNANMAEVATYLKVGLTMLVIIAIENGVDFSDLALADPVQAIKSVSRDLTLRTPLTLAGGGAMTAMDIQEQYRQRVLTYFYGDQAPTSTTVVKHSSCFSMERTCLLYTSDAA
;
A
#
# COMPACT_ATOMS: atom_id res chain seq x y z
N MET A 1 4.33 0.77 -5.41
CA MET A 1 3.98 2.22 -5.60
C MET A 1 3.71 2.46 -7.06
N GLU A 2 2.46 2.73 -7.39
CA GLU A 2 2.04 3.16 -8.73
C GLU A 2 2.29 4.66 -8.90
N PHE A 3 2.77 5.07 -10.08
CA PHE A 3 2.98 6.48 -10.40
C PHE A 3 1.93 6.95 -11.40
N GLY A 4 1.29 8.09 -11.13
CA GLY A 4 0.50 8.76 -12.16
C GLY A 4 1.38 9.17 -13.34
N ILE A 5 0.87 9.08 -14.56
CA ILE A 5 1.61 9.38 -15.79
C ILE A 5 0.83 10.33 -16.68
N ILE A 6 1.50 11.32 -17.23
CA ILE A 6 0.98 12.16 -18.31
C ILE A 6 2.01 12.34 -19.42
N THR A 7 1.52 12.56 -20.64
CA THR A 7 2.31 12.90 -21.81
C THR A 7 1.95 14.31 -22.26
N PRO A 8 2.71 15.36 -21.84
CA PRO A 8 2.32 16.74 -22.05
C PRO A 8 2.16 17.14 -23.52
N CYS A 9 2.98 16.52 -24.40
CA CYS A 9 2.99 16.87 -25.83
C CYS A 9 1.84 16.23 -26.63
N ASP A 10 1.30 15.12 -26.17
CA ASP A 10 0.12 14.48 -26.76
C ASP A 10 -0.75 13.79 -25.70
N PRO A 11 -1.72 14.51 -25.15
CA PRO A 11 -2.63 13.95 -24.15
C PRO A 11 -3.53 12.79 -24.63
N ARG A 12 -3.50 12.48 -25.95
CA ARG A 12 -4.26 11.35 -26.53
C ARG A 12 -3.48 10.03 -26.48
N LEU A 13 -2.18 10.09 -26.20
CA LEU A 13 -1.40 8.86 -26.03
C LEU A 13 -1.97 8.05 -24.86
N SER A 14 -2.11 6.74 -25.11
CA SER A 14 -2.60 5.82 -24.09
C SER A 14 -1.63 5.78 -22.89
N PRO A 15 -2.10 5.99 -21.67
CA PRO A 15 -1.25 5.82 -20.47
C PRO A 15 -0.61 4.42 -20.40
N ILE A 16 -1.30 3.37 -20.88
CA ILE A 16 -0.75 2.01 -20.94
C ILE A 16 0.48 1.97 -21.86
N SER A 17 0.41 2.59 -23.03
CA SER A 17 1.54 2.64 -23.96
C SER A 17 2.70 3.43 -23.39
N SER A 18 2.42 4.62 -22.82
CA SER A 18 3.47 5.46 -22.22
C SER A 18 4.14 4.79 -21.02
N SER A 19 3.37 4.07 -20.20
CA SER A 19 3.91 3.28 -19.09
C SER A 19 4.77 2.11 -19.58
N THR A 20 4.33 1.45 -20.65
CA THR A 20 5.11 0.38 -21.30
C THR A 20 6.44 0.91 -21.84
N ASP A 21 6.39 2.04 -22.55
CA ASP A 21 7.58 2.66 -23.14
C ASP A 21 8.62 3.07 -22.08
N ILE A 22 8.17 3.58 -20.93
CA ILE A 22 9.07 3.92 -19.81
C ILE A 22 9.77 2.68 -19.26
N VAL A 23 9.04 1.59 -19.01
CA VAL A 23 9.62 0.35 -18.47
C VAL A 23 10.61 -0.25 -19.47
N LEU A 24 10.26 -0.30 -20.76
CA LEU A 24 11.12 -0.82 -21.81
C LEU A 24 12.37 0.05 -22.02
N ALA A 25 12.23 1.38 -22.01
CA ALA A 25 13.36 2.30 -22.13
C ALA A 25 14.33 2.14 -20.97
N TYR A 26 13.82 1.96 -19.75
CA TYR A 26 14.66 1.71 -18.58
C TYR A 26 15.39 0.37 -18.68
N ALA A 27 14.69 -0.71 -19.06
CA ALA A 27 15.31 -2.00 -19.28
C ALA A 27 16.42 -1.93 -20.35
N HIS A 28 16.18 -1.21 -21.44
CA HIS A 28 17.20 -0.99 -22.49
C HIS A 28 18.42 -0.25 -21.94
N SER A 29 18.21 0.79 -21.13
CA SER A 29 19.31 1.56 -20.53
C SER A 29 20.20 0.75 -19.58
N LEU A 30 19.64 -0.32 -19.00
CA LEU A 30 20.35 -1.27 -18.15
C LEU A 30 20.94 -2.46 -18.91
N GLY A 31 20.75 -2.55 -20.23
CA GLY A 31 21.13 -3.72 -21.02
C GLY A 31 20.26 -4.96 -20.79
N MET A 32 19.09 -4.81 -20.19
CA MET A 32 18.17 -5.89 -19.76
C MET A 32 16.93 -6.04 -20.67
N ALA A 33 16.97 -5.52 -21.89
CA ALA A 33 15.80 -5.50 -22.77
C ALA A 33 15.20 -6.89 -23.10
N ALA A 34 16.01 -7.97 -23.01
CA ALA A 34 15.53 -9.34 -23.19
C ALA A 34 14.70 -9.86 -22.01
N ASP A 35 14.84 -9.27 -20.81
CA ASP A 35 14.29 -9.77 -19.56
C ASP A 35 12.93 -9.13 -19.20
N THR A 36 12.38 -8.32 -20.10
CA THR A 36 11.14 -7.54 -19.87
C THR A 36 9.85 -8.33 -20.01
N ARG A 37 9.90 -9.65 -20.01
CA ARG A 37 8.77 -10.55 -20.30
C ARG A 37 8.52 -11.56 -19.21
N THR A 38 8.88 -11.25 -17.98
CA THR A 38 8.57 -12.11 -16.84
C THR A 38 7.05 -12.26 -16.74
N ARG A 39 6.57 -13.50 -16.82
CA ARG A 39 5.15 -13.81 -16.80
C ARG A 39 4.73 -14.12 -15.38
N TRP A 40 3.51 -13.73 -15.08
CA TRP A 40 2.80 -14.18 -13.90
C TRP A 40 2.43 -15.66 -14.03
N ASP A 41 2.74 -16.47 -13.04
CA ASP A 41 2.32 -17.87 -12.99
C ASP A 41 1.10 -18.01 -12.05
N PHE A 42 -0.08 -17.99 -12.64
CA PHE A 42 -1.34 -18.07 -11.89
C PHE A 42 -1.56 -19.41 -11.18
N SER A 43 -0.86 -20.46 -11.56
CA SER A 43 -1.04 -21.78 -10.95
C SER A 43 -0.46 -21.87 -9.53
N PRO A 44 0.82 -21.53 -9.30
CA PRO A 44 1.38 -21.53 -7.95
C PRO A 44 1.07 -20.26 -7.15
N GLU A 45 0.79 -19.15 -7.80
CA GLU A 45 0.67 -17.85 -7.12
C GLU A 45 -0.74 -17.58 -6.58
N HIS A 46 -1.78 -18.24 -7.13
CA HIS A 46 -3.17 -18.14 -6.66
C HIS A 46 -3.66 -16.72 -6.31
N PRO A 47 -3.58 -15.75 -7.21
CA PRO A 47 -3.85 -14.33 -6.91
C PRO A 47 -5.31 -14.04 -6.52
N LEU A 48 -6.21 -15.01 -6.70
CA LEU A 48 -7.63 -14.93 -6.33
C LEU A 48 -7.97 -15.69 -5.04
N ARG A 49 -6.96 -16.18 -4.32
CA ARG A 49 -7.13 -16.81 -3.01
C ARG A 49 -7.49 -15.75 -1.97
N ASP A 50 -8.60 -15.98 -1.29
CA ASP A 50 -9.11 -15.10 -0.26
C ASP A 50 -8.68 -15.62 1.13
N ALA A 51 -8.19 -14.73 2.00
CA ALA A 51 -7.75 -15.05 3.35
C ALA A 51 -8.87 -15.64 4.24
N ARG A 52 -10.13 -15.46 3.83
CA ARG A 52 -11.30 -16.05 4.48
C ARG A 52 -11.58 -17.51 4.05
N GLY A 53 -10.69 -18.10 3.24
CA GLY A 53 -10.69 -19.52 2.94
C GLY A 53 -11.44 -19.94 1.67
N TYR A 54 -11.81 -19.03 0.78
CA TYR A 54 -12.40 -19.36 -0.52
C TYR A 54 -11.56 -18.83 -1.69
N ASP A 55 -11.69 -19.47 -2.84
CA ASP A 55 -11.09 -19.06 -4.10
C ASP A 55 -12.23 -18.61 -5.04
N LEU A 56 -12.16 -17.39 -5.54
CA LEU A 56 -13.22 -16.85 -6.41
C LEU A 56 -13.25 -17.48 -7.80
N GLY A 57 -12.30 -18.32 -8.17
CA GLY A 57 -12.31 -19.09 -9.43
C GLY A 57 -12.56 -18.29 -10.71
N ARG A 58 -12.54 -16.95 -10.62
CA ARG A 58 -12.85 -16.05 -11.74
C ARG A 58 -11.76 -16.16 -12.78
N ALA A 59 -12.20 -16.48 -13.98
CA ALA A 59 -11.53 -16.36 -15.25
C ALA A 59 -9.99 -16.33 -15.15
N ARG A 60 -9.37 -17.51 -15.03
CA ARG A 60 -7.96 -17.65 -15.33
C ARG A 60 -7.71 -17.01 -16.70
N PRO A 61 -6.79 -16.06 -16.85
CA PRO A 61 -6.48 -15.50 -18.15
C PRO A 61 -6.21 -16.65 -19.12
N SER A 62 -6.79 -16.57 -20.31
CA SER A 62 -6.51 -17.58 -21.31
C SER A 62 -5.01 -17.65 -21.53
N HIS A 63 -4.44 -18.85 -21.68
CA HIS A 63 -3.02 -19.08 -21.94
C HIS A 63 -2.49 -18.41 -23.22
N SER A 64 -3.30 -17.62 -23.90
CA SER A 64 -3.01 -16.97 -25.18
C SER A 64 -2.72 -15.48 -25.07
N VAL A 65 -2.34 -14.95 -23.91
CA VAL A 65 -1.96 -13.53 -23.80
C VAL A 65 -0.71 -13.29 -24.63
N ASN A 66 -0.82 -12.38 -25.61
CA ASN A 66 0.33 -11.97 -26.40
C ASN A 66 1.41 -11.36 -25.50
N PRO A 67 2.61 -11.98 -25.38
CA PRO A 67 3.64 -11.48 -24.46
C PRO A 67 4.18 -10.09 -24.86
N ASN A 68 3.85 -9.60 -26.04
CA ASN A 68 4.25 -8.29 -26.54
C ASN A 68 3.08 -7.27 -26.45
N ALA A 69 1.97 -7.63 -25.81
CA ALA A 69 0.87 -6.68 -25.67
C ALA A 69 1.30 -5.48 -24.80
N PRO A 70 0.89 -4.27 -25.18
CA PRO A 70 1.06 -3.11 -24.31
C PRO A 70 0.49 -3.38 -22.91
N GLY A 71 1.21 -2.93 -21.90
CA GLY A 71 0.80 -3.15 -20.50
C GLY A 71 1.36 -4.41 -19.84
N LEU A 72 2.10 -5.27 -20.58
CA LEU A 72 2.73 -6.47 -20.01
C LEU A 72 4.25 -6.31 -19.77
N ALA A 73 4.80 -5.10 -19.90
CA ALA A 73 6.20 -4.84 -19.60
C ALA A 73 6.46 -5.04 -18.10
N ASN A 74 7.45 -5.87 -17.79
CA ASN A 74 7.73 -6.31 -16.44
C ASN A 74 9.22 -6.62 -16.29
N LEU A 75 9.92 -5.85 -15.48
CA LEU A 75 11.35 -5.91 -15.29
C LEU A 75 11.69 -6.25 -13.85
N ILE A 76 12.32 -7.39 -13.63
CA ILE A 76 12.96 -7.73 -12.35
C ILE A 76 14.32 -7.03 -12.32
N LEU A 77 14.55 -6.24 -11.30
CA LEU A 77 15.77 -5.43 -11.16
C LEU A 77 16.87 -6.22 -10.43
N PRO A 78 18.16 -5.88 -10.69
CA PRO A 78 19.28 -6.53 -10.01
C PRO A 78 19.27 -6.41 -8.47
N ASN A 79 18.55 -5.44 -7.95
CA ASN A 79 18.39 -5.21 -6.51
C ASN A 79 17.25 -6.03 -5.88
N GLY A 80 16.58 -6.91 -6.65
CA GLY A 80 15.44 -7.69 -6.18
C GLY A 80 14.09 -6.95 -6.27
N GLY A 81 14.09 -5.66 -6.57
CA GLY A 81 12.86 -4.91 -6.83
C GLY A 81 12.28 -5.21 -8.21
N ARG A 82 11.09 -4.70 -8.47
CA ARG A 82 10.38 -4.90 -9.73
C ARG A 82 9.88 -3.57 -10.26
N PHE A 83 10.10 -3.31 -11.56
CA PHE A 83 9.55 -2.14 -12.25
C PHE A 83 8.72 -2.61 -13.45
N TYR A 84 7.45 -2.28 -13.48
CA TYR A 84 6.51 -2.90 -14.42
C TYR A 84 5.30 -2.00 -14.66
N VAL A 85 4.40 -2.45 -15.53
CA VAL A 85 3.13 -1.79 -15.78
C VAL A 85 2.04 -2.51 -14.98
N ASP A 86 1.33 -1.77 -14.13
CA ASP A 86 0.07 -2.21 -13.56
C ASP A 86 -1.08 -1.37 -14.13
N HIS A 87 -2.03 -2.04 -14.78
CA HIS A 87 -3.14 -1.41 -15.51
C HIS A 87 -2.65 -0.33 -16.49
N ALA A 88 -2.57 0.91 -16.07
CA ALA A 88 -2.16 2.05 -16.90
C ALA A 88 -0.99 2.84 -16.28
N HIS A 89 -0.40 2.37 -15.20
CA HIS A 89 0.61 3.09 -14.44
C HIS A 89 1.94 2.34 -14.42
N PRO A 90 3.08 3.03 -14.51
CA PRO A 90 4.35 2.42 -14.16
C PRO A 90 4.39 2.24 -12.64
N GLU A 91 4.77 1.05 -12.21
CA GLU A 91 4.80 0.68 -10.81
C GLU A 91 6.16 0.14 -10.39
N PHE A 92 6.58 0.50 -9.19
CA PHE A 92 7.75 -0.04 -8.54
C PHE A 92 7.37 -0.80 -7.28
N SER A 93 7.81 -2.06 -7.20
CA SER A 93 7.78 -2.86 -5.97
C SER A 93 9.17 -2.97 -5.40
N THR A 94 9.28 -2.78 -4.09
CA THR A 94 10.55 -2.94 -3.37
C THR A 94 10.92 -4.41 -3.27
N PRO A 95 12.19 -4.76 -3.04
CA PRO A 95 12.52 -6.05 -2.48
C PRO A 95 11.91 -6.21 -1.07
N GLU A 96 11.89 -7.42 -0.59
CA GLU A 96 11.50 -7.76 0.78
C GLU A 96 12.51 -7.21 1.78
N VAL A 97 12.01 -6.71 2.90
CA VAL A 97 12.83 -6.10 3.94
C VAL A 97 12.29 -6.45 5.33
N THR A 98 13.13 -6.28 6.34
CA THR A 98 12.80 -6.56 7.74
C THR A 98 12.78 -5.33 8.63
N ASP A 99 13.16 -4.19 8.10
CA ASP A 99 13.27 -2.93 8.85
C ASP A 99 12.50 -1.79 8.15
N PRO A 100 11.72 -0.98 8.88
CA PRO A 100 10.99 0.15 8.31
C PRO A 100 11.89 1.20 7.64
N LEU A 101 13.14 1.34 8.09
CA LEU A 101 14.09 2.26 7.47
C LEU A 101 14.51 1.77 6.09
N GLU A 102 14.65 0.45 5.91
CA GLU A 102 14.91 -0.14 4.60
C GLU A 102 13.74 0.09 3.64
N VAL A 103 12.48 0.05 4.13
CA VAL A 103 11.32 0.42 3.30
C VAL A 103 11.45 1.86 2.81
N VAL A 104 11.85 2.80 3.67
CA VAL A 104 12.08 4.20 3.28
C VAL A 104 13.18 4.29 2.21
N LEU A 105 14.28 3.57 2.40
CA LEU A 105 15.39 3.52 1.43
C LEU A 105 14.90 3.04 0.07
N TRP A 106 14.15 1.94 0.04
CA TRP A 106 13.65 1.36 -1.21
C TRP A 106 12.53 2.17 -1.85
N ASP A 107 11.67 2.82 -1.07
CA ASP A 107 10.68 3.77 -1.59
C ASP A 107 11.37 4.94 -2.32
N LYS A 108 12.45 5.48 -1.73
CA LYS A 108 13.27 6.52 -2.38
C LYS A 108 14.09 6.00 -3.57
N ALA A 109 14.55 4.77 -3.52
CA ALA A 109 15.17 4.13 -4.68
C ALA A 109 14.17 4.00 -5.83
N GLY A 110 12.91 3.65 -5.55
CA GLY A 110 11.83 3.60 -6.53
C GLY A 110 11.57 4.97 -7.21
N GLU A 111 11.58 6.06 -6.45
CA GLU A 111 11.50 7.41 -7.01
C GLU A 111 12.67 7.69 -7.98
N ARG A 112 13.88 7.28 -7.61
CA ARG A 112 15.07 7.44 -8.46
C ARG A 112 15.00 6.57 -9.71
N ILE A 113 14.51 5.34 -9.60
CA ILE A 113 14.28 4.43 -10.73
C ILE A 113 13.26 5.05 -11.69
N ALA A 114 12.12 5.52 -11.19
CA ALA A 114 11.10 6.17 -11.98
C ALA A 114 11.63 7.41 -12.71
N TYR A 115 12.40 8.26 -12.02
CA TYR A 115 13.08 9.41 -12.64
C TYR A 115 14.05 8.97 -13.74
N ASN A 116 14.94 8.01 -13.48
CA ASN A 116 15.89 7.51 -14.46
C ASN A 116 15.20 6.90 -15.68
N ALA A 117 14.06 6.24 -15.47
CA ALA A 117 13.25 5.68 -16.55
C ALA A 117 12.68 6.78 -17.47
N THR A 118 12.24 7.92 -16.93
CA THR A 118 11.81 9.05 -17.76
C THR A 118 12.97 9.63 -18.58
N GLN A 119 14.17 9.72 -17.99
CA GLN A 119 15.36 10.19 -18.70
C GLN A 119 15.81 9.19 -19.79
N ALA A 120 15.72 7.89 -19.51
CA ALA A 120 16.03 6.84 -20.50
C ALA A 120 15.08 6.93 -21.71
N LEU A 121 13.78 7.11 -21.49
CA LEU A 121 12.83 7.32 -22.58
C LEU A 121 13.14 8.58 -23.36
N ALA A 122 13.40 9.70 -22.70
CA ALA A 122 13.68 10.97 -23.36
C ALA A 122 14.96 10.95 -24.21
N ALA A 123 15.90 10.05 -23.92
CA ALA A 123 17.14 9.88 -24.68
C ALA A 123 16.97 9.06 -25.98
N LEU A 124 15.85 8.38 -26.18
CA LEU A 124 15.60 7.59 -27.38
C LEU A 124 15.24 8.48 -28.58
N PRO A 125 15.67 8.12 -29.81
CA PRO A 125 15.26 8.82 -31.03
C PRO A 125 13.73 8.78 -31.21
N ASN A 126 13.14 9.91 -31.60
CA ASN A 126 11.70 10.05 -31.81
C ASN A 126 10.83 9.78 -30.56
N SER A 127 11.41 9.87 -29.39
CA SER A 127 10.70 9.75 -28.13
C SER A 127 9.89 11.01 -27.80
N TYR A 128 9.16 10.93 -26.72
CA TYR A 128 8.34 12.03 -26.19
C TYR A 128 8.54 12.19 -24.70
N PRO A 129 8.40 13.40 -24.15
CA PRO A 129 8.53 13.63 -22.72
C PRO A 129 7.33 13.07 -21.99
N VAL A 130 7.59 12.44 -20.85
CA VAL A 130 6.57 12.01 -19.88
C VAL A 130 6.86 12.62 -18.52
N VAL A 131 5.79 12.85 -17.76
CA VAL A 131 5.87 13.31 -16.37
C VAL A 131 5.21 12.29 -15.48
N LEU A 132 5.91 11.89 -14.43
CA LEU A 132 5.40 10.98 -13.40
C LEU A 132 5.04 11.75 -12.13
N TYR A 133 3.98 11.30 -11.48
CA TYR A 133 3.49 11.86 -10.22
C TYR A 133 3.47 10.77 -9.14
N LYS A 134 4.06 11.05 -8.00
CA LYS A 134 3.91 10.22 -6.80
C LYS A 134 2.73 10.75 -5.99
N ASN A 135 1.55 10.27 -6.31
CA ASN A 135 0.30 10.58 -5.62
C ASN A 135 -0.67 9.39 -5.78
N ASN A 136 -1.91 9.52 -5.33
CA ASN A 136 -2.89 8.43 -5.43
C ASN A 136 -4.13 8.77 -6.26
N VAL A 137 -4.21 9.95 -6.84
CA VAL A 137 -5.42 10.41 -7.52
C VAL A 137 -5.08 11.33 -8.69
N ASP A 138 -5.86 11.22 -9.76
CA ASP A 138 -5.76 12.12 -10.93
C ASP A 138 -6.67 13.35 -10.82
N GLY A 139 -7.52 13.43 -9.78
CA GLY A 139 -8.53 14.49 -9.63
C GLY A 139 -9.74 14.37 -10.58
N LYS A 140 -9.81 13.33 -11.40
CA LYS A 140 -10.86 13.08 -12.40
C LYS A 140 -11.68 11.83 -12.10
N GLY A 141 -11.37 11.12 -11.04
CA GLY A 141 -12.08 9.92 -10.59
C GLY A 141 -11.23 8.66 -10.55
N ALA A 142 -10.06 8.64 -11.19
CA ALA A 142 -9.14 7.51 -11.07
C ALA A 142 -8.30 7.61 -9.79
N SER A 143 -8.06 6.46 -9.19
CA SER A 143 -7.18 6.32 -8.04
C SER A 143 -6.26 5.13 -8.23
N TYR A 144 -5.00 5.31 -7.89
CA TYR A 144 -3.93 4.32 -7.97
C TYR A 144 -3.20 4.19 -6.64
N GLY A 145 -2.49 3.06 -6.44
CA GLY A 145 -2.13 2.60 -5.12
C GLY A 145 -0.75 3.01 -4.62
N CYS A 146 -0.63 3.00 -3.30
CA CYS A 146 0.61 2.81 -2.58
C CYS A 146 0.36 1.64 -1.63
N HIS A 147 0.57 0.42 -2.12
CA HIS A 147 0.22 -0.80 -1.41
C HIS A 147 1.30 -1.16 -0.40
N GLU A 148 0.89 -1.74 0.70
CA GLU A 148 1.76 -2.28 1.74
C GLU A 148 1.45 -3.76 1.91
N ASN A 149 2.49 -4.59 2.06
CA ASN A 149 2.31 -6.00 2.33
C ASN A 149 3.11 -6.38 3.56
N TYR A 150 2.47 -7.09 4.48
CA TYR A 150 3.07 -7.56 5.71
C TYR A 150 2.91 -9.07 5.81
N LEU A 151 3.99 -9.74 6.20
CA LEU A 151 3.95 -11.15 6.49
C LEU A 151 3.44 -11.34 7.92
N VAL A 152 2.34 -12.07 8.09
CA VAL A 152 1.65 -12.29 9.36
C VAL A 152 1.57 -13.79 9.65
N GLN A 153 1.69 -14.19 10.90
CA GLN A 153 1.59 -15.60 11.29
C GLN A 153 0.20 -16.16 10.93
N ARG A 154 0.20 -17.28 10.23
CA ARG A 154 -1.06 -17.94 9.81
C ARG A 154 -1.87 -18.49 10.99
N SER A 155 -1.23 -18.74 12.12
CA SER A 155 -1.91 -19.14 13.36
C SER A 155 -2.85 -18.09 13.93
N LEU A 156 -2.63 -16.81 13.60
CA LEU A 156 -3.57 -15.75 13.94
C LEU A 156 -4.78 -15.81 13.01
N ASP A 157 -5.97 -15.90 13.59
CA ASP A 157 -7.21 -15.89 12.82
C ASP A 157 -7.39 -14.59 12.03
N PHE A 158 -7.88 -14.69 10.78
CA PHE A 158 -7.99 -13.53 9.90
C PHE A 158 -9.04 -12.52 10.39
N GLU A 159 -10.17 -13.00 10.91
CA GLU A 159 -11.22 -12.11 11.42
C GLU A 159 -10.74 -11.33 12.64
N THR A 160 -10.01 -11.98 13.53
CA THR A 160 -9.35 -11.35 14.69
C THR A 160 -8.35 -10.29 14.22
N LEU A 161 -7.48 -10.63 13.25
CA LEU A 161 -6.53 -9.68 12.69
C LEU A 161 -7.24 -8.46 12.09
N ALA A 162 -8.28 -8.68 11.29
CA ALA A 162 -9.04 -7.62 10.65
C ALA A 162 -9.75 -6.71 11.66
N GLN A 163 -10.42 -7.31 12.65
CA GLN A 163 -11.12 -6.57 13.71
C GLN A 163 -10.17 -5.63 14.46
N HIS A 164 -8.96 -6.11 14.77
CA HIS A 164 -7.97 -5.33 15.50
C HIS A 164 -7.27 -4.28 14.62
N LEU A 165 -7.16 -4.47 13.30
CA LEU A 165 -6.45 -3.54 12.43
C LEU A 165 -7.33 -2.49 11.77
N ILE A 166 -8.62 -2.75 11.56
CA ILE A 166 -9.52 -1.79 10.91
C ILE A 166 -9.52 -0.42 11.60
N PRO A 167 -9.72 -0.31 12.93
CA PRO A 167 -9.68 0.99 13.60
C PRO A 167 -8.33 1.70 13.49
N PHE A 168 -7.23 0.93 13.52
CA PHE A 168 -5.88 1.44 13.31
C PHE A 168 -5.72 2.05 11.91
N PHE A 169 -6.12 1.32 10.86
CA PHE A 169 -6.00 1.78 9.47
C PHE A 169 -6.91 2.97 9.16
N VAL A 170 -8.12 3.00 9.74
CA VAL A 170 -9.04 4.12 9.60
C VAL A 170 -8.44 5.40 10.17
N THR A 171 -7.79 5.33 11.32
CA THR A 171 -7.35 6.51 12.06
C THR A 171 -5.89 6.90 11.81
N ARG A 172 -5.01 5.99 11.34
CA ARG A 172 -3.60 6.31 11.09
C ARG A 172 -3.37 7.37 10.00
N CYS A 173 -4.37 7.66 9.14
CA CYS A 173 -4.23 8.69 8.12
C CYS A 173 -3.97 10.09 8.71
N ILE A 174 -4.25 10.34 9.99
CA ILE A 174 -3.95 11.61 10.65
C ILE A 174 -2.46 11.98 10.63
N TYR A 175 -1.56 10.99 10.53
CA TYR A 175 -0.11 11.21 10.43
C TYR A 175 0.52 10.60 9.17
N THR A 176 -0.23 9.81 8.41
CA THR A 176 0.24 9.19 7.15
C THR A 176 -0.49 9.69 5.91
N GLY A 177 -1.43 10.60 6.07
CA GLY A 177 -2.14 11.19 4.94
C GLY A 177 -1.21 12.06 4.09
N ALA A 178 -1.42 12.06 2.77
CA ALA A 178 -0.62 12.84 1.82
C ALA A 178 -1.29 14.15 1.39
N GLY A 179 -2.48 14.42 1.92
CA GLY A 179 -3.26 15.62 1.60
C GLY A 179 -3.91 15.56 0.20
N ARG A 180 -5.12 16.11 0.10
CA ARG A 180 -5.82 16.22 -1.17
C ARG A 180 -6.68 17.50 -1.21
N VAL A 181 -6.61 18.23 -2.31
CA VAL A 181 -7.55 19.28 -2.64
C VAL A 181 -8.74 18.65 -3.37
N GLY A 182 -9.95 18.97 -2.91
CA GLY A 182 -11.20 18.38 -3.39
C GLY A 182 -11.68 17.21 -2.53
N ILE A 183 -12.99 17.09 -2.41
CA ILE A 183 -13.71 16.05 -1.66
C ILE A 183 -14.60 15.28 -2.65
N GLY A 184 -14.77 14.00 -2.43
CA GLY A 184 -15.42 13.07 -3.34
C GLY A 184 -14.46 12.52 -4.39
N THR A 185 -14.80 11.39 -5.02
CA THR A 185 -13.89 10.66 -5.92
C THR A 185 -13.38 11.51 -7.09
N ALA A 186 -14.21 12.36 -7.67
CA ALA A 186 -13.85 13.27 -8.76
C ALA A 186 -13.54 14.72 -8.29
N SER A 187 -13.23 14.92 -7.00
CA SER A 187 -12.97 16.25 -6.42
C SER A 187 -14.10 17.27 -6.67
N GLN A 188 -15.33 16.79 -6.75
CA GLN A 188 -16.51 17.59 -7.15
C GLN A 188 -16.95 18.60 -6.07
N ILE A 189 -16.54 18.43 -4.82
CA ILE A 189 -16.83 19.35 -3.73
C ILE A 189 -15.56 20.10 -3.36
N PRO A 190 -15.56 21.45 -3.32
CA PRO A 190 -14.42 22.22 -2.85
C PRO A 190 -14.06 21.89 -1.40
N GLY A 191 -12.76 21.80 -1.10
CA GLY A 191 -12.27 21.53 0.25
C GLY A 191 -10.88 20.92 0.24
N PHE A 192 -10.38 20.63 1.45
CA PHE A 192 -9.14 19.91 1.66
C PHE A 192 -9.42 18.71 2.56
N GLN A 193 -8.71 17.62 2.34
CA GLN A 193 -8.77 16.43 3.18
C GLN A 193 -7.39 15.81 3.39
N ILE A 194 -7.24 15.05 4.47
CA ILE A 194 -5.97 14.48 4.91
C ILE A 194 -5.54 13.32 4.01
N SER A 195 -6.45 12.41 3.69
CA SER A 195 -6.15 11.21 2.90
C SER A 195 -6.53 11.38 1.42
N GLN A 196 -5.66 10.94 0.52
CA GLN A 196 -5.99 10.85 -0.91
C GLN A 196 -6.87 9.63 -1.23
N ARG A 197 -6.91 8.62 -0.35
CA ARG A 197 -7.57 7.33 -0.59
C ARG A 197 -8.94 7.18 0.06
N ALA A 198 -9.25 7.95 1.11
CA ALA A 198 -10.45 7.75 1.94
C ALA A 198 -11.77 7.72 1.15
N ASP A 199 -11.93 8.60 0.15
CA ASP A 199 -13.16 8.67 -0.65
C ASP A 199 -13.37 7.45 -1.56
N TYR A 200 -12.34 6.65 -1.80
CA TYR A 200 -12.38 5.46 -2.66
C TYR A 200 -12.55 4.15 -1.87
N ILE A 201 -12.66 4.22 -0.56
CA ILE A 201 -12.93 3.06 0.29
C ILE A 201 -14.45 2.87 0.36
N GLU A 202 -14.90 1.64 0.05
CA GLU A 202 -16.31 1.30 -0.15
C GLU A 202 -16.80 0.20 0.79
N THR A 203 -15.88 -0.58 1.38
CA THR A 203 -16.23 -1.67 2.31
C THR A 203 -15.11 -1.88 3.34
N ASP A 204 -15.40 -2.63 4.40
CA ASP A 204 -14.42 -2.94 5.45
C ASP A 204 -13.38 -3.94 4.96
N ILE A 205 -13.82 -5.01 4.27
CA ILE A 205 -12.99 -6.12 3.84
C ILE A 205 -13.37 -6.51 2.40
N SER A 206 -12.38 -6.63 1.52
CA SER A 206 -12.60 -7.01 0.12
C SER A 206 -11.38 -7.73 -0.47
N LEU A 207 -11.61 -8.62 -1.43
CA LEU A 207 -10.57 -9.17 -2.30
C LEU A 207 -10.20 -8.21 -3.44
N GLU A 208 -11.11 -7.32 -3.80
CA GLU A 208 -10.96 -6.44 -4.96
C GLU A 208 -10.11 -5.21 -4.62
N THR A 209 -9.32 -4.75 -5.59
CA THR A 209 -8.41 -3.60 -5.46
C THR A 209 -8.85 -2.39 -6.27
N THR A 210 -9.65 -2.59 -7.31
CA THR A 210 -10.11 -1.54 -8.24
C THR A 210 -11.53 -1.07 -7.97
N LEU A 211 -12.42 -1.99 -7.61
CA LEU A 211 -13.81 -1.76 -7.23
C LEU A 211 -14.04 -2.33 -5.83
N ASN A 212 -15.05 -1.85 -5.12
CA ASN A 212 -15.38 -2.31 -3.77
C ASN A 212 -14.15 -2.38 -2.86
N ARG A 213 -13.32 -1.35 -2.90
CA ARG A 213 -12.04 -1.30 -2.16
C ARG A 213 -12.27 -1.40 -0.66
N GLY A 214 -11.64 -2.41 -0.05
CA GLY A 214 -11.68 -2.62 1.39
C GLY A 214 -10.65 -1.79 2.16
N ILE A 215 -10.91 -1.56 3.45
CA ILE A 215 -9.89 -1.09 4.39
C ILE A 215 -8.83 -2.18 4.53
N ILE A 216 -9.25 -3.44 4.62
CA ILE A 216 -8.40 -4.63 4.55
C ILE A 216 -8.67 -5.37 3.25
N ASN A 217 -7.61 -5.68 2.52
CA ASN A 217 -7.70 -6.54 1.35
C ASN A 217 -7.38 -7.98 1.74
N THR A 218 -8.13 -8.94 1.19
CA THR A 218 -8.06 -10.35 1.57
C THR A 218 -7.18 -11.20 0.67
N ARG A 219 -6.46 -10.62 -0.29
CA ARG A 219 -5.48 -11.38 -1.09
C ARG A 219 -4.43 -12.02 -0.19
N ASP A 220 -4.20 -13.31 -0.38
CA ASP A 220 -3.39 -14.15 0.50
C ASP A 220 -2.37 -14.99 -0.29
N GLU A 221 -1.47 -14.33 -1.00
CA GLU A 221 -0.28 -14.93 -1.61
C GLU A 221 0.97 -14.47 -0.84
N PRO A 222 1.45 -15.24 0.14
CA PRO A 222 2.51 -14.76 1.04
C PRO A 222 3.91 -14.72 0.41
N HIS A 223 4.13 -15.32 -0.78
CA HIS A 223 5.44 -15.53 -1.38
C HIS A 223 6.46 -16.15 -0.39
N ALA A 224 5.95 -16.95 0.53
CA ALA A 224 6.66 -17.63 1.60
C ALA A 224 5.96 -18.96 1.92
N ASP A 225 6.40 -19.68 2.96
CA ASP A 225 5.73 -20.89 3.43
C ASP A 225 4.28 -20.58 3.86
N GLU A 226 3.31 -20.90 3.00
CA GLU A 226 1.91 -20.61 3.19
C GLU A 226 1.26 -21.32 4.39
N GLN A 227 1.89 -22.37 4.92
CA GLN A 227 1.42 -23.04 6.11
C GLN A 227 1.74 -22.25 7.39
N LYS A 228 2.76 -21.41 7.33
CA LYS A 228 3.23 -20.58 8.46
C LYS A 228 2.79 -19.13 8.35
N TRP A 229 2.71 -18.61 7.12
CA TRP A 229 2.57 -17.19 6.88
C TRP A 229 1.33 -16.86 6.05
N ARG A 230 0.78 -15.70 6.32
CA ARG A 230 -0.27 -15.04 5.56
C ARG A 230 0.24 -13.70 5.06
N ARG A 231 -0.17 -13.30 3.89
CA ARG A 231 -0.02 -11.94 3.40
C ARG A 231 -1.15 -11.07 3.96
N LEU A 232 -0.80 -10.00 4.65
CA LEU A 232 -1.72 -8.89 4.90
C LEU A 232 -1.48 -7.84 3.83
N HIS A 233 -2.45 -7.68 2.94
CA HIS A 233 -2.40 -6.71 1.86
C HIS A 233 -3.18 -5.45 2.24
N VAL A 234 -2.52 -4.28 2.25
CA VAL A 234 -3.08 -3.00 2.69
C VAL A 234 -3.07 -2.01 1.54
N ILE A 235 -4.27 -1.61 1.11
CA ILE A 235 -4.47 -0.72 -0.05
C ILE A 235 -4.91 0.70 0.35
N VAL A 236 -5.17 0.95 1.62
CA VAL A 236 -5.66 2.23 2.16
C VAL A 236 -4.56 3.28 2.31
N GLY A 237 -3.29 2.87 2.17
CA GLY A 237 -2.13 3.72 2.35
C GLY A 237 -2.03 4.85 1.33
N ASN A 238 -1.46 5.98 1.77
CA ASN A 238 -1.19 7.13 0.92
C ASN A 238 0.26 7.11 0.39
N ALA A 239 0.47 7.70 -0.79
CA ALA A 239 1.77 7.90 -1.41
C ALA A 239 2.52 9.04 -0.71
N ASN A 240 3.29 8.72 0.31
CA ASN A 240 4.01 9.71 1.11
C ASN A 240 5.25 10.22 0.38
N MET A 241 5.45 11.54 0.39
CA MET A 241 6.67 12.20 -0.10
C MET A 241 7.73 12.31 0.99
N ALA A 242 7.31 12.49 2.24
CA ALA A 242 8.19 12.60 3.39
C ALA A 242 8.59 11.22 3.93
N GLU A 243 9.89 11.01 4.12
CA GLU A 243 10.47 9.77 4.65
C GLU A 243 9.90 9.40 6.02
N VAL A 244 9.72 10.40 6.89
CA VAL A 244 9.17 10.21 8.23
C VAL A 244 7.76 9.63 8.18
N ALA A 245 6.92 10.08 7.24
CA ALA A 245 5.57 9.55 7.10
C ALA A 245 5.57 8.10 6.63
N THR A 246 6.47 7.73 5.69
CA THR A 246 6.65 6.33 5.25
C THR A 246 7.17 5.47 6.40
N TYR A 247 8.17 5.95 7.14
CA TYR A 247 8.74 5.24 8.29
C TYR A 247 7.69 4.96 9.36
N LEU A 248 6.90 5.97 9.75
CA LEU A 248 5.84 5.83 10.76
C LEU A 248 4.72 4.92 10.26
N LYS A 249 4.32 5.05 8.99
CA LYS A 249 3.29 4.22 8.37
C LYS A 249 3.63 2.74 8.52
N VAL A 250 4.82 2.36 8.11
CA VAL A 250 5.25 0.96 8.09
C VAL A 250 5.63 0.49 9.50
N GLY A 251 6.44 1.26 10.22
CA GLY A 251 6.95 0.88 11.53
C GLY A 251 5.84 0.70 12.58
N LEU A 252 4.90 1.65 12.65
CA LEU A 252 3.78 1.53 13.60
C LEU A 252 2.86 0.36 13.22
N THR A 253 2.63 0.12 11.93
CA THR A 253 1.84 -1.04 11.50
C THR A 253 2.50 -2.36 11.90
N MET A 254 3.82 -2.49 11.72
CA MET A 254 4.59 -3.66 12.19
C MET A 254 4.42 -3.88 13.70
N LEU A 255 4.60 -2.82 14.49
CA LEU A 255 4.50 -2.91 15.95
C LEU A 255 3.10 -3.35 16.41
N VAL A 256 2.06 -2.84 15.76
CA VAL A 256 0.67 -3.23 16.04
C VAL A 256 0.43 -4.69 15.66
N ILE A 257 0.90 -5.14 14.49
CA ILE A 257 0.79 -6.54 14.06
C ILE A 257 1.49 -7.45 15.07
N ILE A 258 2.72 -7.15 15.46
CA ILE A 258 3.47 -7.95 16.46
C ILE A 258 2.70 -8.01 17.78
N ALA A 259 2.13 -6.91 18.25
CA ALA A 259 1.35 -6.89 19.47
C ALA A 259 0.10 -7.78 19.37
N ILE A 260 -0.63 -7.74 18.23
CA ILE A 260 -1.80 -8.60 17.98
C ILE A 260 -1.40 -10.07 17.92
N GLU A 261 -0.32 -10.42 17.22
CA GLU A 261 0.22 -11.79 17.15
C GLU A 261 0.58 -12.36 18.52
N ASN A 262 0.87 -11.50 19.48
CA ASN A 262 1.20 -11.86 20.87
C ASN A 262 0.03 -11.63 21.84
N GLY A 263 -1.18 -11.51 21.35
CA GLY A 263 -2.41 -11.53 22.14
C GLY A 263 -2.80 -10.18 22.76
N VAL A 264 -2.22 -9.06 22.30
CA VAL A 264 -2.71 -7.74 22.74
C VAL A 264 -4.08 -7.48 22.10
N ASP A 265 -5.06 -7.23 22.92
CA ASP A 265 -6.44 -7.01 22.48
C ASP A 265 -6.71 -5.52 22.16
N PHE A 266 -7.34 -5.28 21.00
CA PHE A 266 -7.82 -3.98 20.54
C PHE A 266 -9.30 -4.03 20.12
N SER A 267 -10.02 -5.08 20.46
CA SER A 267 -11.40 -5.33 20.01
C SER A 267 -12.39 -4.26 20.50
N ASP A 268 -12.13 -3.66 21.66
CA ASP A 268 -12.92 -2.57 22.23
C ASP A 268 -12.84 -1.26 21.42
N LEU A 269 -11.87 -1.14 20.51
CA LEU A 269 -11.72 0.01 19.59
C LEU A 269 -12.49 -0.18 18.28
N ALA A 270 -13.20 -1.30 18.09
CA ALA A 270 -13.98 -1.56 16.88
C ALA A 270 -14.96 -0.41 16.57
N LEU A 271 -14.98 0.02 15.30
CA LEU A 271 -15.84 1.13 14.85
C LEU A 271 -17.20 0.62 14.40
N ALA A 272 -18.25 1.38 14.66
CA ALA A 272 -19.60 1.03 14.23
C ALA A 272 -19.79 1.09 12.71
N ASP A 273 -19.13 2.02 12.05
CA ASP A 273 -19.09 2.17 10.58
C ASP A 273 -17.70 2.63 10.14
N PRO A 274 -16.76 1.69 9.88
CA PRO A 274 -15.39 2.01 9.51
C PRO A 274 -15.27 2.77 8.20
N VAL A 275 -16.15 2.50 7.21
CA VAL A 275 -16.13 3.14 5.89
C VAL A 275 -16.53 4.61 5.99
N GLN A 276 -17.53 4.93 6.80
CA GLN A 276 -17.89 6.31 7.04
C GLN A 276 -16.85 7.00 7.94
N ALA A 277 -16.30 6.27 8.90
CA ALA A 277 -15.29 6.80 9.82
C ALA A 277 -14.02 7.25 9.09
N ILE A 278 -13.47 6.46 8.14
CA ILE A 278 -12.26 6.85 7.40
C ILE A 278 -12.47 8.13 6.58
N LYS A 279 -13.67 8.33 6.01
CA LYS A 279 -14.02 9.56 5.29
C LYS A 279 -14.15 10.75 6.25
N SER A 280 -14.75 10.53 7.42
CA SER A 280 -14.90 11.55 8.46
C SER A 280 -13.53 11.99 9.00
N VAL A 281 -12.65 11.04 9.34
CA VAL A 281 -11.28 11.33 9.78
C VAL A 281 -10.50 12.10 8.72
N SER A 282 -10.60 11.69 7.44
CA SER A 282 -9.90 12.37 6.34
C SER A 282 -10.32 13.83 6.17
N ARG A 283 -11.57 14.15 6.46
CA ARG A 283 -12.16 15.50 6.27
C ARG A 283 -12.05 16.39 7.50
N ASP A 284 -11.77 15.82 8.66
CA ASP A 284 -11.62 16.56 9.92
C ASP A 284 -10.19 17.05 10.13
N LEU A 285 -9.91 18.27 9.69
CA LEU A 285 -8.60 18.90 9.89
C LEU A 285 -8.35 19.32 11.34
N THR A 286 -9.37 19.27 12.20
CA THR A 286 -9.25 19.60 13.63
C THR A 286 -8.89 18.38 14.47
N LEU A 287 -9.08 17.16 13.94
CA LEU A 287 -8.88 15.87 14.59
C LEU A 287 -9.74 15.68 15.86
N ARG A 288 -10.90 16.35 15.92
CA ARG A 288 -11.80 16.37 17.10
C ARG A 288 -13.13 15.65 16.87
N THR A 289 -13.42 15.25 15.63
CA THR A 289 -14.67 14.54 15.32
C THR A 289 -14.72 13.21 16.05
N PRO A 290 -15.76 12.96 16.88
CA PRO A 290 -15.93 11.69 17.57
C PRO A 290 -16.37 10.61 16.57
N LEU A 291 -15.76 9.45 16.64
CA LEU A 291 -16.07 8.24 15.88
C LEU A 291 -16.83 7.29 16.82
N THR A 292 -17.98 6.80 16.39
CA THR A 292 -18.80 5.86 17.17
C THR A 292 -18.14 4.49 17.23
N LEU A 293 -17.97 3.95 18.43
CA LEU A 293 -17.47 2.59 18.64
C LEU A 293 -18.61 1.56 18.58
N ALA A 294 -18.32 0.38 18.08
CA ALA A 294 -19.28 -0.71 17.98
C ALA A 294 -19.82 -1.18 19.34
N GLY A 295 -18.97 -1.13 20.38
CA GLY A 295 -19.33 -1.44 21.77
C GLY A 295 -20.06 -0.31 22.51
N GLY A 296 -20.35 0.81 21.83
CA GLY A 296 -20.93 2.01 22.43
C GLY A 296 -19.88 3.04 22.83
N GLY A 297 -20.33 4.29 22.96
CA GLY A 297 -19.44 5.43 23.18
C GLY A 297 -18.81 5.96 21.91
N ALA A 298 -17.89 6.90 22.06
CA ALA A 298 -17.19 7.51 20.94
C ALA A 298 -15.78 7.96 21.35
N MET A 299 -14.83 7.92 20.39
CA MET A 299 -13.45 8.38 20.56
C MET A 299 -13.03 9.18 19.33
N THR A 300 -12.13 10.14 19.49
CA THR A 300 -11.51 10.79 18.33
C THR A 300 -10.47 9.88 17.68
N ALA A 301 -10.09 10.20 16.44
CA ALA A 301 -8.99 9.47 15.78
C ALA A 301 -7.68 9.54 16.58
N MET A 302 -7.42 10.66 17.25
CA MET A 302 -6.27 10.84 18.14
C MET A 302 -6.33 9.90 19.35
N ASP A 303 -7.51 9.80 20.00
CA ASP A 303 -7.69 8.94 21.17
C ASP A 303 -7.50 7.46 20.79
N ILE A 304 -8.04 7.03 19.64
CA ILE A 304 -7.87 5.66 19.14
C ILE A 304 -6.38 5.37 18.89
N GLN A 305 -5.67 6.24 18.19
CA GLN A 305 -4.22 6.04 17.95
C GLN A 305 -3.41 6.05 19.25
N GLU A 306 -3.81 6.86 20.24
CA GLU A 306 -3.17 6.85 21.56
C GLU A 306 -3.41 5.53 22.31
N GLN A 307 -4.60 4.91 22.19
CA GLN A 307 -4.85 3.58 22.74
C GLN A 307 -3.93 2.51 22.10
N TYR A 308 -3.75 2.54 20.77
CA TYR A 308 -2.78 1.66 20.12
C TYR A 308 -1.37 1.89 20.63
N ARG A 309 -0.93 3.15 20.68
CA ARG A 309 0.40 3.51 21.18
C ARG A 309 0.64 3.01 22.60
N GLN A 310 -0.29 3.24 23.51
CA GLN A 310 -0.16 2.83 24.92
C GLN A 310 -0.06 1.31 25.04
N ARG A 311 -0.95 0.55 24.40
CA ARG A 311 -0.95 -0.92 24.49
C ARG A 311 0.29 -1.54 23.86
N VAL A 312 0.74 -1.02 22.74
CA VAL A 312 2.00 -1.43 22.11
C VAL A 312 3.18 -1.13 23.02
N LEU A 313 3.28 0.07 23.60
CA LEU A 313 4.36 0.41 24.53
C LEU A 313 4.32 -0.49 25.80
N THR A 314 3.15 -0.73 26.35
CA THR A 314 3.01 -1.64 27.50
C THR A 314 3.47 -3.05 27.15
N TYR A 315 3.14 -3.55 25.95
CA TYR A 315 3.59 -4.86 25.49
C TYR A 315 5.12 -4.96 25.41
N PHE A 316 5.79 -3.94 24.84
CA PHE A 316 7.25 -3.99 24.63
C PHE A 316 8.07 -3.61 25.87
N TYR A 317 7.57 -2.75 26.74
CA TYR A 317 8.35 -2.15 27.85
C TYR A 317 7.76 -2.40 29.23
N GLY A 318 6.55 -2.96 29.33
CA GLY A 318 5.86 -3.17 30.61
C GLY A 318 5.70 -1.85 31.38
N ASP A 319 5.90 -1.91 32.70
CA ASP A 319 5.80 -0.74 33.57
C ASP A 319 6.90 0.33 33.33
N GLN A 320 7.90 0.02 32.52
CA GLN A 320 8.97 0.94 32.13
C GLN A 320 8.64 1.69 30.83
N ALA A 321 7.40 1.62 30.36
CA ALA A 321 6.99 2.29 29.13
C ALA A 321 7.26 3.81 29.23
N PRO A 322 7.96 4.41 28.25
CA PRO A 322 8.29 5.83 28.27
C PRO A 322 7.01 6.69 28.20
N THR A 323 6.85 7.59 29.13
CA THR A 323 5.70 8.49 29.25
C THR A 323 5.70 9.64 28.23
N SER A 324 6.76 9.82 27.46
CA SER A 324 6.88 10.89 26.48
C SER A 324 7.74 10.49 25.26
N THR A 325 7.58 11.22 24.21
CA THR A 325 8.10 11.30 22.84
C THR A 325 9.51 10.73 22.49
N THR A 326 10.20 10.02 23.36
CA THR A 326 11.60 9.59 23.19
C THR A 326 11.77 8.20 22.57
N VAL A 327 10.71 7.60 22.04
CA VAL A 327 10.68 6.19 21.57
C VAL A 327 11.54 5.92 20.32
N VAL A 328 12.05 6.92 19.65
CA VAL A 328 12.73 6.76 18.34
C VAL A 328 14.17 6.23 18.45
N LYS A 329 14.75 6.02 19.62
CA LYS A 329 16.19 5.74 19.76
C LYS A 329 16.59 4.27 19.96
N HIS A 330 15.69 3.31 19.98
CA HIS A 330 16.07 1.89 20.16
C HIS A 330 15.70 1.01 18.97
N SER A 331 16.33 1.28 17.83
CA SER A 331 16.34 0.33 16.69
C SER A 331 17.08 -0.98 17.00
N SER A 332 17.74 -1.09 18.16
CA SER A 332 18.49 -2.28 18.56
C SER A 332 17.65 -3.36 19.27
N CYS A 333 16.38 -3.11 19.59
CA CYS A 333 15.47 -4.14 20.12
C CYS A 333 14.77 -4.97 19.05
N PHE A 334 14.96 -4.65 17.79
CA PHE A 334 14.47 -5.44 16.66
C PHE A 334 15.51 -6.49 16.26
N SER A 335 15.80 -7.44 17.12
CA SER A 335 16.42 -8.70 16.67
C SER A 335 15.35 -9.50 15.94
N MET A 336 15.28 -9.27 14.67
CA MET A 336 14.19 -9.66 13.81
C MET A 336 14.47 -10.98 13.11
N GLU A 337 14.17 -12.07 13.77
CA GLU A 337 14.01 -13.34 13.07
C GLU A 337 12.63 -13.51 12.42
N ARG A 338 11.70 -12.53 12.51
CA ARG A 338 10.28 -12.84 12.31
C ARG A 338 9.42 -11.85 11.50
N THR A 339 9.94 -10.77 10.94
CA THR A 339 9.05 -9.87 10.19
C THR A 339 9.63 -9.54 8.82
N CYS A 340 9.18 -10.25 7.80
CA CYS A 340 9.45 -9.93 6.42
C CYS A 340 8.38 -8.98 5.91
N LEU A 341 8.78 -7.79 5.45
CA LEU A 341 7.91 -6.83 4.78
C LEU A 341 8.00 -7.06 3.28
N LEU A 342 6.90 -7.56 2.72
CA LEU A 342 6.74 -7.69 1.27
C LEU A 342 6.11 -6.42 0.72
N TYR A 343 6.87 -5.63 0.00
CA TYR A 343 6.33 -4.52 -0.79
C TYR A 343 6.15 -5.02 -2.23
N THR A 344 5.17 -5.89 -2.40
CA THR A 344 4.80 -6.38 -3.72
C THR A 344 3.51 -5.71 -4.15
N SER A 345 3.44 -5.35 -5.40
CA SER A 345 2.20 -4.89 -6.01
C SER A 345 1.41 -6.07 -6.54
N ASP A 346 0.15 -5.82 -6.72
CA ASP A 346 -0.76 -6.71 -7.39
C ASP A 346 -0.79 -6.37 -8.88
N ALA A 347 -0.08 -7.12 -9.67
CA ALA A 347 -0.46 -7.25 -11.08
C ALA A 347 -1.57 -8.31 -11.14
N ALA A 348 -2.80 -7.91 -11.28
CA ALA A 348 -3.90 -8.80 -11.64
C ALA A 348 -3.94 -9.03 -13.14
#